data_5145021674e4a4bf6b576cb6a6e902e6
#
_entry.id   5145021674e4a4bf6b576cb6a6e902e6
#
_cell.length_a   1.000
_cell.length_b   1.000
_cell.length_c   1.000
_cell.angle_alpha   90.00
_cell.angle_beta   90.00
_cell.angle_gamma   90.00
#
_symmetry.space_group_name_H-M   'P 1'
#
loop_
_entity.id
_entity.type
_entity.pdbx_description
1 polymer ?
#
loop_
_entity_poly.entity_id
_entity_poly.type
_entity_poly.pdbx_seq_one_letter_code
_entity_poly.pdbx_strand_id
1 'polypeptide(L)'
;MDNKALFKIGYGLYVLTTNYENHDNGCIVNSVMQLTSNPLRIAVNVNKSNYTHDLIKDSCVFNLSMLTTETPMKVFEHFGFQSGRNVNKFEDCKEEHRAVNHVLYLPNFTNAFIACRVVETIDFGTHTMFIGEVLDAEVLSDKPSVTYDYYQTNIKPKPQPKAEKPANGKRRWVCKVCGYIYEGDELPDDFICSTCKHGKEDFEEIL
;
A
#
# COMPACT_ATOMS: atom_id res chain seq x y z
N MET A 1 15.43 -15.52 16.20
CA MET A 1 14.79 -15.74 14.87
C MET A 1 15.29 -14.65 13.94
N ASP A 2 15.72 -14.98 12.72
CA ASP A 2 16.12 -13.96 11.73
C ASP A 2 14.91 -13.49 10.92
N ASN A 3 14.39 -12.31 11.28
CA ASN A 3 13.22 -11.73 10.60
C ASN A 3 13.49 -11.36 9.13
N LYS A 4 14.76 -11.30 8.71
CA LYS A 4 15.11 -11.05 7.29
C LYS A 4 14.61 -12.16 6.37
N ALA A 5 14.35 -13.36 6.90
CA ALA A 5 13.73 -14.45 6.14
C ALA A 5 12.35 -14.06 5.58
N LEU A 6 11.58 -13.21 6.29
CA LEU A 6 10.26 -12.74 5.84
C LEU A 6 10.34 -11.85 4.60
N PHE A 7 11.45 -11.14 4.38
CA PHE A 7 11.66 -10.34 3.17
C PHE A 7 11.94 -11.19 1.91
N LYS A 8 12.09 -12.51 2.06
CA LYS A 8 12.23 -13.45 0.92
C LYS A 8 10.90 -13.94 0.39
N ILE A 9 9.79 -13.62 1.06
CA ILE A 9 8.46 -13.92 0.54
C ILE A 9 8.21 -13.01 -0.67
N GLY A 10 7.88 -13.62 -1.81
CA GLY A 10 7.56 -12.87 -3.04
C GLY A 10 6.19 -12.23 -2.95
N TYR A 11 6.13 -10.90 -3.16
CA TYR A 11 4.89 -10.13 -3.20
C TYR A 11 4.82 -9.29 -4.49
N GLY A 12 3.62 -9.14 -5.04
CA GLY A 12 3.30 -8.06 -5.96
C GLY A 12 3.05 -6.74 -5.22
N LEU A 13 2.74 -5.68 -5.96
CA LEU A 13 2.25 -4.41 -5.40
C LEU A 13 1.01 -3.96 -6.15
N TYR A 14 0.03 -3.53 -5.38
CA TYR A 14 -1.31 -3.23 -5.85
C TYR A 14 -1.81 -1.93 -5.22
N VAL A 15 -2.65 -1.20 -5.94
CA VAL A 15 -3.54 -0.22 -5.30
C VAL A 15 -4.87 -0.92 -5.04
N LEU A 16 -5.21 -1.03 -3.77
CA LEU A 16 -6.50 -1.51 -3.29
C LEU A 16 -7.42 -0.30 -3.15
N THR A 17 -8.58 -0.34 -3.79
CA THR A 17 -9.56 0.74 -3.77
C THR A 17 -10.91 0.26 -3.28
N THR A 18 -11.70 1.17 -2.74
CA THR A 18 -13.08 0.95 -2.31
C THR A 18 -13.87 2.26 -2.39
N ASN A 19 -15.19 2.14 -2.35
CA ASN A 19 -16.12 3.26 -2.24
C ASN A 19 -17.16 2.96 -1.17
N TYR A 20 -17.42 3.90 -0.29
CA TYR A 20 -18.50 3.83 0.69
C TYR A 20 -19.16 5.20 0.81
N GLU A 21 -20.49 5.27 0.68
CA GLU A 21 -21.28 6.51 0.73
C GLU A 21 -20.73 7.62 -0.20
N ASN A 22 -20.36 7.25 -1.44
CA ASN A 22 -19.73 8.13 -2.44
C ASN A 22 -18.35 8.67 -2.04
N HIS A 23 -17.70 8.06 -1.05
CA HIS A 23 -16.34 8.38 -0.67
C HIS A 23 -15.37 7.33 -1.19
N ASP A 24 -14.61 7.68 -2.23
CA ASP A 24 -13.57 6.83 -2.79
C ASP A 24 -12.30 6.89 -1.93
N ASN A 25 -11.71 5.74 -1.70
CA ASN A 25 -10.42 5.66 -1.01
C ASN A 25 -9.59 4.48 -1.53
N GLY A 26 -8.27 4.54 -1.26
CA GLY A 26 -7.37 3.48 -1.62
C GLY A 26 -6.05 3.51 -0.86
N CYS A 27 -5.36 2.38 -0.87
CA CYS A 27 -4.03 2.24 -0.27
C CYS A 27 -3.18 1.23 -1.05
N ILE A 28 -1.85 1.29 -0.85
CA ILE A 28 -0.94 0.25 -1.35
C ILE A 28 -1.07 -1.00 -0.48
N VAL A 29 -1.17 -2.15 -1.13
CA VAL A 29 -1.10 -3.47 -0.51
C VAL A 29 -0.15 -4.39 -1.29
N ASN A 30 0.40 -5.39 -0.60
CA ASN A 30 1.29 -6.39 -1.21
C ASN A 30 0.83 -7.84 -0.98
N SER A 31 -0.02 -8.07 0.01
CA SER A 31 -0.43 -9.41 0.45
C SER A 31 -1.72 -9.84 -0.24
N VAL A 32 -1.63 -10.12 -1.56
CA VAL A 32 -2.74 -10.58 -2.39
C VAL A 32 -2.45 -11.95 -2.93
N MET A 33 -3.43 -12.85 -2.89
CA MET A 33 -3.32 -14.17 -3.51
C MET A 33 -4.67 -14.68 -4.03
N GLN A 34 -4.64 -15.48 -5.09
CA GLN A 34 -5.78 -16.27 -5.53
C GLN A 34 -5.96 -17.45 -4.56
N LEU A 35 -7.20 -17.68 -4.11
CA LEU A 35 -7.53 -18.79 -3.21
C LEU A 35 -8.13 -19.98 -3.96
N THR A 36 -9.08 -19.72 -4.84
CA THR A 36 -9.85 -20.75 -5.57
C THR A 36 -10.13 -20.27 -6.98
N SER A 37 -10.40 -21.22 -7.89
CA SER A 37 -10.79 -20.96 -9.27
C SER A 37 -12.29 -21.16 -9.53
N ASN A 38 -13.00 -21.87 -8.68
CA ASN A 38 -14.45 -22.08 -8.78
C ASN A 38 -15.06 -22.29 -7.39
N PRO A 39 -15.78 -21.32 -6.80
CA PRO A 39 -15.89 -19.94 -7.30
C PRO A 39 -14.52 -19.22 -7.33
N LEU A 40 -14.35 -18.27 -8.23
CA LEU A 40 -13.10 -17.49 -8.32
C LEU A 40 -13.03 -16.52 -7.13
N ARG A 41 -12.04 -16.74 -6.27
CA ARG A 41 -11.83 -15.93 -5.06
C ARG A 41 -10.37 -15.53 -4.90
N ILE A 42 -10.19 -14.35 -4.38
CA ILE A 42 -8.89 -13.80 -3.97
C ILE A 42 -8.92 -13.36 -2.51
N ALA A 43 -7.76 -13.39 -1.86
CA ALA A 43 -7.56 -12.81 -0.53
C ALA A 43 -6.67 -11.59 -0.61
N VAL A 44 -6.95 -10.60 0.23
CA VAL A 44 -6.09 -9.44 0.48
C VAL A 44 -6.01 -9.16 1.98
N ASN A 45 -4.78 -9.00 2.51
CA ASN A 45 -4.58 -8.57 3.89
C ASN A 45 -4.45 -7.05 3.95
N VAL A 46 -5.25 -6.42 4.80
CA VAL A 46 -5.27 -4.96 4.98
C VAL A 46 -5.00 -4.62 6.43
N ASN A 47 -4.04 -3.73 6.66
CA ASN A 47 -3.73 -3.24 7.99
C ASN A 47 -4.92 -2.43 8.53
N LYS A 48 -5.33 -2.71 9.78
CA LYS A 48 -6.46 -2.03 10.44
C LYS A 48 -6.24 -0.53 10.68
N SER A 49 -4.98 -0.06 10.65
CA SER A 49 -4.69 1.38 10.72
C SER A 49 -5.02 2.14 9.42
N ASN A 50 -5.16 1.43 8.29
CA ASN A 50 -5.54 2.02 7.01
C ASN A 50 -7.02 2.41 6.99
N TYR A 51 -7.32 3.63 6.59
CA TYR A 51 -8.71 4.07 6.42
C TYR A 51 -9.47 3.25 5.39
N THR A 52 -8.80 2.79 4.34
CA THR A 52 -9.35 1.87 3.33
C THR A 52 -9.89 0.58 3.96
N HIS A 53 -9.26 0.08 5.05
CA HIS A 53 -9.74 -1.09 5.78
C HIS A 53 -11.16 -0.89 6.31
N ASP A 54 -11.41 0.25 6.99
CA ASP A 54 -12.71 0.55 7.59
C ASP A 54 -13.77 0.66 6.51
N LEU A 55 -13.46 1.36 5.40
CA LEU A 55 -14.39 1.52 4.29
C LEU A 55 -14.71 0.21 3.57
N ILE A 56 -13.74 -0.72 3.40
CA ILE A 56 -14.03 -2.05 2.84
C ILE A 56 -14.94 -2.86 3.77
N LYS A 57 -14.73 -2.75 5.08
CA LYS A 57 -15.57 -3.44 6.07
C LYS A 57 -17.02 -2.98 5.98
N ASP A 58 -17.26 -1.69 5.72
CA ASP A 58 -18.59 -1.10 5.63
C ASP A 58 -19.24 -1.31 4.25
N SER A 59 -18.46 -1.17 3.17
CA SER A 59 -18.96 -1.27 1.78
C SER A 59 -19.08 -2.72 1.27
N CYS A 60 -18.26 -3.63 1.80
CA CYS A 60 -18.13 -5.01 1.33
C CYS A 60 -17.70 -5.15 -0.15
N VAL A 61 -17.06 -4.13 -0.73
CA VAL A 61 -16.53 -4.16 -2.10
C VAL A 61 -15.13 -3.57 -2.18
N PHE A 62 -14.32 -4.09 -3.10
CA PHE A 62 -13.00 -3.53 -3.38
C PHE A 62 -12.55 -3.85 -4.81
N ASN A 63 -11.62 -3.04 -5.33
CA ASN A 63 -10.87 -3.36 -6.54
C ASN A 63 -9.38 -3.44 -6.22
N LEU A 64 -8.68 -4.25 -7.00
CA LEU A 64 -7.21 -4.32 -7.03
C LEU A 64 -6.73 -3.86 -8.40
N SER A 65 -5.84 -2.88 -8.41
CA SER A 65 -5.13 -2.44 -9.62
C SER A 65 -3.68 -2.93 -9.53
N MET A 66 -3.28 -3.82 -10.43
CA MET A 66 -1.94 -4.43 -10.48
C MET A 66 -0.95 -3.42 -11.03
N LEU A 67 -0.05 -2.92 -10.19
CA LEU A 67 0.94 -1.93 -10.61
C LEU A 67 2.03 -2.55 -11.49
N THR A 68 2.55 -1.74 -12.41
CA THR A 68 3.62 -2.14 -13.34
C THR A 68 4.99 -1.67 -12.89
N THR A 69 6.06 -2.19 -13.50
CA THR A 69 7.45 -1.73 -13.28
C THR A 69 7.70 -0.28 -13.69
N GLU A 70 6.78 0.32 -14.47
CA GLU A 70 6.84 1.73 -14.89
C GLU A 70 6.14 2.68 -13.89
N THR A 71 5.59 2.16 -12.80
CA THR A 71 4.89 2.97 -11.80
C THR A 71 5.87 3.93 -11.11
N PRO A 72 5.67 5.24 -11.21
CA PRO A 72 6.56 6.22 -10.58
C PRO A 72 6.35 6.26 -9.06
N MET A 73 7.42 6.66 -8.33
CA MET A 73 7.40 6.73 -6.87
C MET A 73 6.21 7.55 -6.31
N LYS A 74 5.81 8.61 -7.00
CA LYS A 74 4.67 9.45 -6.61
C LYS A 74 3.34 8.68 -6.41
N VAL A 75 3.14 7.56 -7.14
CA VAL A 75 1.93 6.72 -6.96
C VAL A 75 2.00 5.99 -5.61
N PHE A 76 3.18 5.46 -5.26
CA PHE A 76 3.40 4.82 -3.96
C PHE A 76 3.30 5.82 -2.81
N GLU A 77 3.82 7.03 -2.98
CA GLU A 77 3.68 8.12 -2.00
C GLU A 77 2.21 8.50 -1.81
N HIS A 78 1.48 8.67 -2.90
CA HIS A 78 0.08 9.09 -2.87
C HIS A 78 -0.83 8.06 -2.19
N PHE A 79 -0.71 6.78 -2.56
CA PHE A 79 -1.57 5.72 -2.01
C PHE A 79 -1.02 5.04 -0.76
N GLY A 80 0.31 5.06 -0.55
CA GLY A 80 0.98 4.35 0.54
C GLY A 80 1.37 5.20 1.74
N PHE A 81 1.70 6.50 1.53
CA PHE A 81 2.27 7.34 2.59
C PHE A 81 1.33 8.43 3.09
N GLN A 82 0.13 8.50 2.55
CA GLN A 82 -0.91 9.45 2.97
C GLN A 82 -2.15 8.70 3.46
N SER A 83 -2.81 9.26 4.48
CA SER A 83 -4.09 8.72 4.94
C SER A 83 -5.24 9.37 4.20
N GLY A 84 -6.18 8.57 3.69
CA GLY A 84 -7.44 9.06 3.12
C GLY A 84 -8.37 9.74 4.14
N ARG A 85 -8.02 9.72 5.43
CA ARG A 85 -8.70 10.55 6.45
C ARG A 85 -8.36 12.03 6.31
N ASN A 86 -7.19 12.35 5.72
CA ASN A 86 -6.65 13.70 5.67
C ASN A 86 -6.63 14.28 4.26
N VAL A 87 -6.67 13.43 3.23
CA VAL A 87 -6.59 13.84 1.82
C VAL A 87 -7.59 13.04 0.99
N ASN A 88 -8.22 13.69 0.00
CA ASN A 88 -8.98 13.00 -1.02
C ASN A 88 -8.00 12.47 -2.08
N LYS A 89 -7.81 11.15 -2.12
CA LYS A 89 -6.85 10.52 -3.04
C LYS A 89 -7.36 10.39 -4.47
N PHE A 90 -8.64 10.70 -4.71
CA PHE A 90 -9.31 10.52 -5.98
C PHE A 90 -9.93 11.80 -6.53
N GLU A 91 -9.50 12.97 -6.06
CA GLU A 91 -10.04 14.27 -6.47
C GLU A 91 -10.01 14.49 -7.99
N ASP A 92 -8.95 14.00 -8.66
CA ASP A 92 -8.75 14.13 -10.10
C ASP A 92 -9.17 12.88 -10.91
N CYS A 93 -9.78 11.88 -10.25
CA CYS A 93 -10.17 10.65 -10.93
C CYS A 93 -11.52 10.79 -11.65
N LYS A 94 -11.59 10.15 -12.82
CA LYS A 94 -12.80 10.20 -13.66
C LYS A 94 -13.72 9.03 -13.37
N GLU A 95 -15.02 9.26 -13.43
CA GLU A 95 -16.08 8.26 -13.23
C GLU A 95 -16.03 7.10 -14.24
N GLU A 96 -15.48 7.30 -15.44
CA GLU A 96 -15.34 6.27 -16.47
C GLU A 96 -14.42 5.10 -16.07
N HIS A 97 -13.68 5.24 -14.97
CA HIS A 97 -12.80 4.20 -14.44
C HIS A 97 -13.41 3.44 -13.26
N ARG A 98 -14.74 3.35 -13.21
CA ARG A 98 -15.45 2.48 -12.27
C ARG A 98 -15.72 1.11 -12.86
N ALA A 99 -15.40 0.07 -12.09
CA ALA A 99 -15.75 -1.30 -12.43
C ALA A 99 -17.25 -1.59 -12.13
N VAL A 100 -17.68 -2.81 -12.41
CA VAL A 100 -19.09 -3.24 -12.23
C VAL A 100 -19.63 -3.11 -10.81
N ASN A 101 -18.75 -3.07 -9.81
CA ASN A 101 -19.08 -2.86 -8.39
C ASN A 101 -19.08 -1.37 -7.98
N HIS A 102 -19.02 -0.45 -8.94
CA HIS A 102 -18.99 1.00 -8.77
C HIS A 102 -17.73 1.54 -8.04
N VAL A 103 -16.71 0.73 -7.87
CA VAL A 103 -15.42 1.15 -7.27
C VAL A 103 -14.47 1.57 -8.38
N LEU A 104 -13.71 2.65 -8.16
CA LEU A 104 -12.67 3.11 -9.08
C LEU A 104 -11.51 2.11 -9.14
N TYR A 105 -10.91 1.98 -10.32
CA TYR A 105 -9.60 1.36 -10.52
C TYR A 105 -8.63 2.37 -11.15
N LEU A 106 -7.33 2.13 -11.03
CA LEU A 106 -6.32 2.99 -11.64
C LEU A 106 -6.07 2.56 -13.09
N PRO A 107 -6.35 3.41 -14.09
CA PRO A 107 -6.09 3.07 -15.48
C PRO A 107 -4.62 3.24 -15.87
N ASN A 108 -3.90 4.12 -15.16
CA ASN A 108 -2.51 4.44 -15.46
C ASN A 108 -1.54 3.63 -14.59
N PHE A 109 -0.40 3.21 -15.17
CA PHE A 109 0.63 2.41 -14.50
C PHE A 109 0.14 1.05 -13.99
N THR A 110 -0.97 0.56 -14.53
CA THR A 110 -1.66 -0.68 -14.16
C THR A 110 -1.73 -1.59 -15.38
N ASN A 111 -1.48 -2.89 -15.19
CA ASN A 111 -1.59 -3.86 -16.28
C ASN A 111 -2.87 -4.69 -16.22
N ALA A 112 -3.55 -4.73 -15.08
CA ALA A 112 -4.85 -5.37 -14.94
C ALA A 112 -5.57 -4.81 -13.71
N PHE A 113 -6.90 -4.96 -13.68
CA PHE A 113 -7.68 -4.79 -12.45
C PHE A 113 -8.54 -6.01 -12.15
N ILE A 114 -8.93 -6.17 -10.89
CA ILE A 114 -9.88 -7.17 -10.43
C ILE A 114 -10.89 -6.48 -9.51
N ALA A 115 -12.18 -6.62 -9.82
CA ALA A 115 -13.27 -6.10 -9.00
C ALA A 115 -13.88 -7.23 -8.15
N CYS A 116 -14.07 -6.97 -6.86
CA CYS A 116 -14.50 -7.99 -5.91
C CYS A 116 -15.64 -7.52 -5.00
N ARG A 117 -16.42 -8.51 -4.57
CA ARG A 117 -17.34 -8.41 -3.43
C ARG A 117 -16.78 -9.26 -2.29
N VAL A 118 -16.69 -8.71 -1.09
CA VAL A 118 -16.28 -9.44 0.11
C VAL A 118 -17.31 -10.51 0.46
N VAL A 119 -16.85 -11.74 0.65
CA VAL A 119 -17.67 -12.87 1.05
C VAL A 119 -17.31 -13.41 2.43
N GLU A 120 -16.10 -13.12 2.90
CA GLU A 120 -15.62 -13.56 4.22
C GLU A 120 -14.51 -12.63 4.70
N THR A 121 -14.36 -12.53 6.02
CA THR A 121 -13.26 -11.78 6.67
C THR A 121 -12.64 -12.61 7.78
N ILE A 122 -11.30 -12.55 7.92
CA ILE A 122 -10.57 -13.21 8.99
C ILE A 122 -9.70 -12.17 9.71
N ASP A 123 -9.86 -12.10 11.02
CA ASP A 123 -9.12 -11.18 11.88
C ASP A 123 -7.79 -11.79 12.33
N PHE A 124 -6.67 -11.11 12.05
CA PHE A 124 -5.33 -11.47 12.49
C PHE A 124 -4.73 -10.47 13.50
N GLY A 125 -5.56 -9.75 14.24
CA GLY A 125 -5.11 -8.75 15.21
C GLY A 125 -4.77 -7.41 14.54
N THR A 126 -3.60 -7.24 13.97
CA THR A 126 -3.18 -6.00 13.29
C THR A 126 -3.74 -5.84 11.88
N HIS A 127 -4.13 -6.93 11.25
CA HIS A 127 -4.66 -6.98 9.88
C HIS A 127 -5.97 -7.76 9.82
N THR A 128 -6.79 -7.44 8.83
CA THR A 128 -7.93 -8.25 8.43
C THR A 128 -7.66 -8.80 7.03
N MET A 129 -7.83 -10.11 6.85
CA MET A 129 -7.91 -10.71 5.53
C MET A 129 -9.34 -10.57 5.01
N PHE A 130 -9.50 -9.91 3.88
CA PHE A 130 -10.76 -9.88 3.14
C PHE A 130 -10.70 -10.92 2.03
N ILE A 131 -11.67 -11.83 1.99
CA ILE A 131 -11.84 -12.80 0.92
C ILE A 131 -12.91 -12.26 -0.02
N GLY A 132 -12.50 -11.95 -1.24
CA GLY A 132 -13.36 -11.39 -2.28
C GLY A 132 -13.71 -12.42 -3.35
N GLU A 133 -14.99 -12.55 -3.66
CA GLU A 133 -15.45 -13.18 -4.90
C GLU A 133 -15.24 -12.22 -6.07
N VAL A 134 -14.58 -12.68 -7.12
CA VAL A 134 -14.31 -11.87 -8.31
C VAL A 134 -15.59 -11.68 -9.11
N LEU A 135 -15.95 -10.42 -9.33
CA LEU A 135 -17.10 -10.00 -10.12
C LEU A 135 -16.71 -9.65 -11.56
N ASP A 136 -15.51 -9.08 -11.73
CA ASP A 136 -14.99 -8.63 -13.00
C ASP A 136 -13.47 -8.53 -12.96
N ALA A 137 -12.81 -8.71 -14.10
CA ALA A 137 -11.36 -8.56 -14.24
C ALA A 137 -10.99 -8.26 -15.68
N GLU A 138 -10.05 -7.34 -15.91
CA GLU A 138 -9.58 -6.95 -17.22
C GLU A 138 -8.07 -6.76 -17.25
N VAL A 139 -7.44 -7.18 -18.35
CA VAL A 139 -6.04 -6.87 -18.67
C VAL A 139 -5.99 -5.54 -19.41
N LEU A 140 -5.29 -4.56 -18.84
CA LEU A 140 -5.20 -3.20 -19.38
C LEU A 140 -3.94 -2.97 -20.23
N SER A 141 -2.87 -3.74 -19.97
CA SER A 141 -1.63 -3.67 -20.75
C SER A 141 -0.76 -4.92 -20.56
N ASP A 142 0.19 -5.12 -21.48
CA ASP A 142 1.19 -6.20 -21.41
C ASP A 142 2.44 -5.82 -20.59
N LYS A 143 2.41 -4.70 -19.87
CA LYS A 143 3.54 -4.28 -19.02
C LYS A 143 3.75 -5.26 -17.87
N PRO A 144 5.01 -5.57 -17.50
CA PRO A 144 5.27 -6.49 -16.39
C PRO A 144 4.80 -5.91 -15.05
N SER A 145 4.19 -6.76 -14.23
CA SER A 145 3.78 -6.39 -12.86
C SER A 145 5.01 -6.09 -12.00
N VAL A 146 4.90 -5.07 -11.15
CA VAL A 146 5.95 -4.74 -10.18
C VAL A 146 5.91 -5.71 -9.00
N THR A 147 7.07 -6.23 -8.62
CA THR A 147 7.24 -6.97 -7.36
C THR A 147 7.71 -6.06 -6.25
N TYR A 148 7.50 -6.46 -5.00
CA TYR A 148 8.00 -5.72 -3.84
C TYR A 148 9.53 -5.58 -3.86
N ASP A 149 10.24 -6.63 -4.28
CA ASP A 149 11.70 -6.61 -4.45
C ASP A 149 12.14 -5.59 -5.52
N TYR A 150 11.47 -5.58 -6.67
CA TYR A 150 11.74 -4.60 -7.73
C TYR A 150 11.50 -3.17 -7.24
N TYR A 151 10.41 -2.92 -6.51
CA TYR A 151 10.13 -1.63 -5.90
C TYR A 151 11.26 -1.17 -4.97
N GLN A 152 11.70 -2.06 -4.06
CA GLN A 152 12.76 -1.74 -3.09
C GLN A 152 14.12 -1.45 -3.76
N THR A 153 14.42 -2.12 -4.89
CA THR A 153 15.73 -2.01 -5.56
C THR A 153 15.79 -0.94 -6.63
N ASN A 154 14.68 -0.66 -7.32
CA ASN A 154 14.66 0.16 -8.54
C ASN A 154 13.80 1.43 -8.44
N ILE A 155 12.71 1.43 -7.66
CA ILE A 155 11.75 2.55 -7.62
C ILE A 155 11.94 3.39 -6.35
N LYS A 156 12.05 2.73 -5.19
CA LYS A 156 12.20 3.40 -3.91
C LYS A 156 13.53 4.17 -3.88
N PRO A 157 13.51 5.47 -3.52
CA PRO A 157 14.74 6.24 -3.36
C PRO A 157 15.68 5.54 -2.38
N LYS A 158 16.92 5.29 -2.79
CA LYS A 158 17.93 4.76 -1.87
C LYS A 158 18.21 5.80 -0.80
N PRO A 159 18.42 5.40 0.46
CA PRO A 159 18.92 6.32 1.48
C PRO A 159 20.16 7.01 0.91
N GLN A 160 20.17 8.34 0.95
CA GLN A 160 21.38 9.07 0.55
C GLN A 160 22.56 8.59 1.39
N PRO A 161 23.79 8.50 0.82
CA PRO A 161 24.98 8.20 1.60
C PRO A 161 25.01 9.14 2.79
N LYS A 162 25.41 8.61 3.95
CA LYS A 162 25.46 9.32 5.24
C LYS A 162 25.87 10.77 5.04
N ALA A 163 24.92 11.69 5.18
CA ALA A 163 25.21 13.11 5.15
C ALA A 163 26.14 13.43 6.32
N GLU A 164 27.10 14.32 6.13
CA GLU A 164 27.95 14.84 7.21
C GLU A 164 27.08 15.26 8.41
N LYS A 165 27.61 15.07 9.62
CA LYS A 165 26.87 15.41 10.86
C LYS A 165 26.24 16.79 10.75
N PRO A 166 24.97 16.96 11.09
CA PRO A 166 24.35 18.28 11.08
C PRO A 166 25.18 19.26 11.90
N ALA A 167 25.39 20.47 11.40
CA ALA A 167 26.15 21.51 12.08
C ALA A 167 25.61 21.89 13.48
N ASN A 168 24.39 21.45 13.82
CA ASN A 168 23.71 21.68 15.08
C ASN A 168 23.91 20.56 16.12
N GLY A 169 24.72 19.53 15.82
CA GLY A 169 25.03 18.41 16.72
C GLY A 169 23.89 17.41 16.96
N LYS A 170 22.71 17.59 16.30
CA LYS A 170 21.58 16.67 16.41
C LYS A 170 21.84 15.37 15.68
N ARG A 171 21.22 14.29 16.17
CA ARG A 171 21.24 12.98 15.52
C ARG A 171 20.13 12.88 14.49
N ARG A 172 20.27 11.98 13.53
CA ARG A 172 19.28 11.75 12.48
C ARG A 172 18.90 10.28 12.41
N TRP A 173 17.63 10.02 12.20
CA TRP A 173 17.09 8.67 11.99
C TRP A 173 16.26 8.66 10.71
N VAL A 174 16.46 7.66 9.87
CA VAL A 174 15.68 7.44 8.64
C VAL A 174 14.69 6.30 8.84
N CYS A 175 13.44 6.54 8.49
CA CYS A 175 12.45 5.48 8.40
C CYS A 175 12.79 4.56 7.22
N LYS A 176 13.08 3.28 7.49
CA LYS A 176 13.40 2.26 6.48
C LYS A 176 12.24 1.99 5.51
N VAL A 177 11.01 2.31 5.93
CA VAL A 177 9.80 2.09 5.13
C VAL A 177 9.60 3.20 4.10
N CYS A 178 9.60 4.48 4.50
CA CYS A 178 9.25 5.61 3.62
C CYS A 178 10.38 6.60 3.35
N GLY A 179 11.54 6.47 4.03
CA GLY A 179 12.66 7.39 3.86
C GLY A 179 12.52 8.71 4.65
N TYR A 180 11.46 8.89 5.45
CA TYR A 180 11.31 10.08 6.31
C TYR A 180 12.49 10.19 7.27
N ILE A 181 13.03 11.41 7.41
CA ILE A 181 14.15 11.69 8.32
C ILE A 181 13.61 12.46 9.53
N TYR A 182 13.90 11.91 10.71
CA TYR A 182 13.69 12.57 12.00
C TYR A 182 15.03 13.14 12.50
N GLU A 183 15.03 14.36 13.00
CA GLU A 183 16.19 15.02 13.61
C GLU A 183 15.88 15.34 15.08
N GLY A 184 16.73 14.89 15.99
CA GLY A 184 16.56 15.09 17.43
C GLY A 184 17.83 14.68 18.21
N ASP A 185 17.77 14.79 19.54
CA ASP A 185 18.85 14.33 20.42
C ASP A 185 18.81 12.80 20.56
N GLU A 186 17.58 12.24 20.55
CA GLU A 186 17.30 10.80 20.53
C GLU A 186 15.95 10.54 19.83
N LEU A 187 15.73 9.29 19.40
CA LEU A 187 14.44 8.87 18.85
C LEU A 187 13.56 8.37 20.00
N PRO A 188 12.40 9.03 20.30
CA PRO A 188 11.51 8.63 21.38
C PRO A 188 11.05 7.17 21.26
N ASP A 189 10.80 6.50 22.40
CA ASP A 189 10.39 5.09 22.41
C ASP A 189 9.02 4.86 21.78
N ASP A 190 8.13 5.83 21.90
CA ASP A 190 6.79 5.83 21.34
C ASP A 190 6.70 6.56 19.99
N PHE A 191 7.85 6.82 19.34
CA PHE A 191 7.88 7.56 18.08
C PHE A 191 7.16 6.80 16.98
N ILE A 192 6.25 7.50 16.31
CA ILE A 192 5.53 7.02 15.13
C ILE A 192 5.88 7.92 13.94
N CYS A 193 6.31 7.30 12.84
CA CYS A 193 6.61 8.01 11.61
C CYS A 193 5.43 8.90 11.18
N SER A 194 5.68 10.19 11.01
CA SER A 194 4.65 11.14 10.59
C SER A 194 4.08 10.83 9.20
N THR A 195 4.88 10.17 8.35
CA THR A 195 4.55 9.86 6.96
C THR A 195 3.84 8.52 6.82
N CYS A 196 4.45 7.41 7.26
CA CYS A 196 3.92 6.07 7.01
C CYS A 196 3.36 5.36 8.24
N LYS A 197 3.37 6.02 9.42
CA LYS A 197 2.84 5.55 10.70
C LYS A 197 3.51 4.28 11.26
N HIS A 198 4.70 3.91 10.79
CA HIS A 198 5.51 2.85 11.36
C HIS A 198 6.22 3.33 12.64
N GLY A 199 6.48 2.41 13.56
CA GLY A 199 7.08 2.70 14.84
C GLY A 199 8.61 2.86 14.80
N LYS A 200 9.20 3.07 15.98
CA LYS A 200 10.65 3.27 16.18
C LYS A 200 11.49 2.12 15.61
N GLU A 201 11.00 0.90 15.64
CA GLU A 201 11.66 -0.33 15.15
C GLU A 201 12.01 -0.27 13.65
N ASP A 202 11.30 0.56 12.91
CA ASP A 202 11.53 0.78 11.49
C ASP A 202 12.46 1.96 11.19
N PHE A 203 13.06 2.55 12.21
CA PHE A 203 14.04 3.61 12.05
C PHE A 203 15.47 3.11 12.23
N GLU A 204 16.38 3.66 11.44
CA GLU A 204 17.81 3.45 11.52
C GLU A 204 18.52 4.80 11.68
N GLU A 205 19.48 4.87 12.64
CA GLU A 205 20.28 6.06 12.81
C GLU A 205 21.21 6.26 11.63
N ILE A 206 21.14 7.45 11.04
CA ILE A 206 22.05 7.91 9.99
C ILE A 206 22.87 9.06 10.56
N LEU A 207 24.14 8.82 10.79
CA LEU A 207 25.10 9.77 11.41
C LEU A 207 25.07 11.14 10.77
#